data_2eab7233c83f3090069135b9b6f40d28
#
_entry.id   2eab7233c83f3090069135b9b6f40d28
#
_cell.length_a   1.000
_cell.length_b   1.000
_cell.length_c   1.000
_cell.angle_alpha   90.00
_cell.angle_beta   90.00
_cell.angle_gamma   90.00
#
_symmetry.space_group_name_H-M   'P 1'
#
loop_
_entity.id
_entity.type
_entity.pdbx_description
1 polymer ?
#
loop_
_entity_poly.entity_id
_entity_poly.type
_entity_poly.pdbx_seq_one_letter_code
_entity_poly.pdbx_strand_id
1 'polypeptide(L)'
;MSGSTINAVQFYWRPGCGFCARLDRALEHAGIPMAKHNIWEDPADAAVVRSLANGNETVPTIVIDDIGMVNPSVNEVITVLSSRAPHLVPEGWEPPQTSRLGQVARRLLND
;
A
#
# COMPACT_ATOMS: atom_id res chain seq x y z
N MET A 1 -21.42 6.55 -7.61
CA MET A 1 -20.87 6.97 -7.87
C MET A 1 -19.91 6.87 -7.57
N SER A 2 -19.63 6.51 -7.78
CA SER A 2 -18.64 6.42 -7.46
C SER A 2 -18.06 7.46 -7.34
N GLY A 3 -18.42 8.09 -7.26
CA GLY A 3 -17.95 9.35 -7.18
C GLY A 3 -16.79 9.62 -6.32
N SER A 4 -16.34 8.71 -5.63
CA SER A 4 -15.24 9.02 -4.75
C SER A 4 -13.97 9.22 -5.58
N THR A 5 -13.30 10.31 -5.29
CA THR A 5 -12.01 10.60 -5.90
C THR A 5 -10.94 10.33 -4.88
N ILE A 6 -10.12 9.34 -5.17
CA ILE A 6 -9.00 9.01 -4.30
C ILE A 6 -7.82 9.86 -4.72
N ASN A 7 -7.36 10.73 -3.83
CA ASN A 7 -6.27 11.67 -4.13
C ASN A 7 -4.94 11.23 -3.55
N ALA A 8 -4.94 10.29 -2.63
CA ALA A 8 -3.73 9.85 -1.95
C ALA A 8 -3.98 8.52 -1.29
N VAL A 9 -2.92 7.77 -1.06
CA VAL A 9 -3.03 6.58 -0.22
C VAL A 9 -2.95 7.03 1.24
N GLN A 10 -3.67 6.35 2.12
CA GLN A 10 -3.61 6.63 3.55
C GLN A 10 -2.46 5.81 4.13
N PHE A 11 -1.48 6.50 4.65
CA PHE A 11 -0.21 5.90 5.10
C PHE A 11 -0.11 6.02 6.61
N TYR A 12 -0.26 4.91 7.31
CA TYR A 12 -0.18 4.88 8.77
C TYR A 12 1.20 4.45 9.21
N TRP A 13 1.82 5.24 10.08
CA TRP A 13 3.20 5.06 10.47
C TRP A 13 3.42 5.48 11.91
N ARG A 14 4.60 5.21 12.44
CA ARG A 14 5.03 5.74 13.74
C ARG A 14 6.50 6.08 13.69
N PRO A 15 6.96 6.94 14.61
CA PRO A 15 8.40 7.26 14.68
C PRO A 15 9.23 6.02 14.98
N GLY A 16 10.41 5.96 14.41
CA GLY A 16 11.33 4.86 14.66
C GLY A 16 11.05 3.60 13.87
N CYS A 17 10.14 3.66 12.91
CA CYS A 17 9.77 2.50 12.11
C CYS A 17 10.57 2.48 10.81
N GLY A 18 11.56 1.57 10.72
CA GLY A 18 12.39 1.47 9.51
C GLY A 18 11.63 1.03 8.28
N PHE A 19 10.70 0.10 8.46
CA PHE A 19 9.86 -0.34 7.33
C PHE A 19 8.98 0.79 6.83
N CYS A 20 8.47 1.63 7.75
CA CYS A 20 7.68 2.80 7.37
C CYS A 20 8.51 3.75 6.52
N ALA A 21 9.75 4.04 6.96
CA ALA A 21 10.61 4.96 6.24
C ALA A 21 10.95 4.42 4.84
N ARG A 22 11.17 3.11 4.75
CA ARG A 22 11.50 2.49 3.47
C ARG A 22 10.34 2.57 2.50
N LEU A 23 9.13 2.25 2.94
CA LEU A 23 7.96 2.30 2.09
C LEU A 23 7.63 3.74 1.71
N ASP A 24 7.72 4.66 2.66
CA ASP A 24 7.52 6.08 2.41
C ASP A 24 8.42 6.54 1.26
N ARG A 25 9.70 6.22 1.35
CA ARG A 25 10.67 6.64 0.34
C ARG A 25 10.34 6.02 -1.02
N ALA A 26 9.95 4.75 -1.03
CA ALA A 26 9.63 4.08 -2.28
C ALA A 26 8.39 4.68 -2.94
N LEU A 27 7.36 4.98 -2.16
CA LEU A 27 6.14 5.59 -2.69
C LEU A 27 6.41 7.00 -3.16
N GLU A 28 7.21 7.75 -2.41
CA GLU A 28 7.55 9.10 -2.82
C GLU A 28 8.35 9.09 -4.12
N HIS A 29 9.29 8.17 -4.23
CA HIS A 29 10.09 8.03 -5.44
C HIS A 29 9.21 7.68 -6.64
N ALA A 30 8.19 6.90 -6.42
CA ALA A 30 7.25 6.52 -7.48
C ALA A 30 6.25 7.63 -7.79
N GLY A 31 6.26 8.74 -7.04
CA GLY A 31 5.34 9.84 -7.29
C GLY A 31 3.93 9.60 -6.78
N ILE A 32 3.76 8.71 -5.83
CA ILE A 32 2.44 8.38 -5.30
C ILE A 32 2.15 9.28 -4.10
N PRO A 33 1.08 10.07 -4.16
CA PRO A 33 0.75 10.95 -3.04
C PRO A 33 0.28 10.15 -1.82
N MET A 34 0.71 10.62 -0.66
CA MET A 34 0.40 9.96 0.62
C MET A 34 -0.21 10.96 1.58
N ALA A 35 -1.27 10.54 2.26
CA ALA A 35 -1.78 11.23 3.44
C ALA A 35 -1.24 10.45 4.63
N LYS A 36 -0.33 11.05 5.38
CA LYS A 36 0.40 10.35 6.42
C LYS A 36 -0.24 10.55 7.78
N HIS A 37 -0.36 9.46 8.52
CA HIS A 37 -1.01 9.45 9.83
C HIS A 37 -0.07 8.82 10.84
N ASN A 38 0.40 9.64 11.80
CA ASN A 38 1.23 9.14 12.88
C ASN A 38 0.32 8.55 13.95
N ILE A 39 0.36 7.22 14.10
CA ILE A 39 -0.58 6.55 15.00
C ILE A 39 -0.30 6.85 16.48
N TRP A 40 0.85 7.45 16.78
CA TRP A 40 1.14 7.85 18.14
C TRP A 40 0.53 9.21 18.48
N GLU A 41 0.14 9.98 17.47
CA GLU A 41 -0.43 11.32 17.69
C GLU A 41 -1.94 11.32 17.74
N ASP A 42 -2.59 10.31 17.16
CA ASP A 42 -4.04 10.28 17.07
C ASP A 42 -4.54 8.87 17.38
N PRO A 43 -5.25 8.70 18.50
CA PRO A 43 -5.78 7.37 18.83
C PRO A 43 -6.72 6.80 17.78
N ALA A 44 -7.42 7.65 17.03
CA ALA A 44 -8.30 7.16 15.96
C ALA A 44 -7.49 6.48 14.86
N ASP A 45 -6.31 7.01 14.55
CA ASP A 45 -5.45 6.40 13.55
C ASP A 45 -4.92 5.05 14.05
N ALA A 46 -4.54 4.97 15.32
CA ALA A 46 -4.10 3.70 15.89
C ALA A 46 -5.23 2.67 15.86
N ALA A 47 -6.47 3.12 16.06
CA ALA A 47 -7.62 2.21 16.03
C ALA A 47 -7.83 1.64 14.63
N VAL A 48 -7.60 2.44 13.59
CA VAL A 48 -7.71 1.96 12.21
C VAL A 48 -6.72 0.83 11.99
N VAL A 49 -5.46 1.04 12.41
CA VAL A 49 -4.43 0.01 12.22
C VAL A 49 -4.80 -1.26 12.99
N ARG A 50 -5.26 -1.12 14.23
CA ARG A 50 -5.64 -2.30 15.02
C ARG A 50 -6.77 -3.08 14.36
N SER A 51 -7.70 -2.39 13.72
CA SER A 51 -8.82 -3.06 13.07
C SER A 51 -8.36 -3.88 11.87
N LEU A 52 -7.23 -3.54 11.28
CA LEU A 52 -6.69 -4.24 10.11
C LEU A 52 -5.63 -5.26 10.47
N ALA A 53 -5.01 -5.13 11.64
CA ALA A 53 -3.86 -5.94 12.02
C ALA A 53 -4.16 -6.83 13.23
N ASN A 54 -5.39 -7.33 13.32
CA ASN A 54 -5.79 -8.27 14.38
C ASN A 54 -5.56 -7.71 15.78
N GLY A 55 -5.80 -6.42 15.96
CA GLY A 55 -5.64 -5.78 17.25
C GLY A 55 -4.24 -5.26 17.52
N ASN A 56 -3.31 -5.47 16.61
CA ASN A 56 -1.94 -4.99 16.75
C ASN A 56 -1.79 -3.62 16.09
N GLU A 57 -0.77 -2.88 16.50
CA GLU A 57 -0.47 -1.59 15.88
C GLU A 57 0.69 -1.75 14.91
N THR A 58 0.54 -2.67 13.98
CA THR A 58 1.58 -2.98 12.99
C THR A 58 1.61 -1.89 11.93
N VAL A 59 2.76 -1.30 11.73
CA VAL A 59 2.96 -0.28 10.70
C VAL A 59 4.20 -0.66 9.86
N PRO A 60 4.29 -0.23 8.61
CA PRO A 60 3.34 0.63 7.90
C PRO A 60 2.06 -0.12 7.56
N THR A 61 0.93 0.59 7.59
CA THR A 61 -0.34 0.08 7.10
C THR A 61 -0.86 1.09 6.10
N ILE A 62 -1.33 0.59 4.97
CA ILE A 62 -1.81 1.42 3.87
C ILE A 62 -3.29 1.14 3.68
N VAL A 63 -4.07 2.20 3.52
CA VAL A 63 -5.48 2.06 3.16
C VAL A 63 -5.73 2.81 1.87
N ILE A 64 -6.33 2.12 0.92
CA ILE A 64 -6.75 2.70 -0.36
C ILE A 64 -8.22 2.35 -0.51
N ASP A 65 -9.09 3.36 -0.46
CA ASP A 65 -10.54 3.17 -0.51
C ASP A 65 -10.95 2.23 0.62
N ASP A 66 -11.47 1.04 0.31
CA ASP A 66 -11.91 0.08 1.32
C ASP A 66 -10.91 -1.04 1.53
N ILE A 67 -9.71 -0.94 0.96
CA ILE A 67 -8.71 -1.99 1.05
C ILE A 67 -7.60 -1.56 2.00
N GLY A 68 -7.39 -2.37 3.04
CA GLY A 68 -6.29 -2.17 3.98
C GLY A 68 -5.21 -3.21 3.77
N MET A 69 -3.96 -2.77 3.84
CA MET A 69 -2.81 -3.65 3.65
C MET A 69 -1.84 -3.42 4.79
N VAL A 70 -1.46 -4.49 5.47
CA VAL A 70 -0.51 -4.41 6.59
C VAL A 70 0.88 -4.74 6.08
N ASN A 71 1.79 -3.80 6.24
CA ASN A 71 3.19 -3.94 5.82
C ASN A 71 3.33 -4.37 4.36
N PRO A 72 2.68 -3.65 3.42
CA PRO A 72 2.74 -4.03 2.01
C PRO A 72 4.05 -3.60 1.37
N SER A 73 4.40 -4.27 0.26
CA SER A 73 5.46 -3.77 -0.60
C SER A 73 4.92 -2.63 -1.47
N VAL A 74 5.84 -1.88 -2.08
CA VAL A 74 5.43 -0.80 -2.98
C VAL A 74 4.64 -1.37 -4.17
N ASN A 75 5.03 -2.54 -4.66
CA ASN A 75 4.32 -3.14 -5.79
C ASN A 75 2.91 -3.57 -5.42
N GLU A 76 2.72 -4.06 -4.19
CA GLU A 76 1.38 -4.39 -3.71
C GLU A 76 0.51 -3.14 -3.64
N VAL A 77 1.07 -2.03 -3.18
CA VAL A 77 0.33 -0.78 -3.10
C VAL A 77 -0.09 -0.34 -4.50
N ILE A 78 0.83 -0.38 -5.46
CA ILE A 78 0.53 0.09 -6.81
C ILE A 78 -0.47 -0.85 -7.48
N THR A 79 -0.40 -2.15 -7.21
CA THR A 79 -1.36 -3.09 -7.76
C THR A 79 -2.78 -2.77 -7.31
N VAL A 80 -2.95 -2.43 -6.03
CA VAL A 80 -4.26 -2.02 -5.53
C VAL A 80 -4.67 -0.69 -6.15
N LEU A 81 -3.71 0.25 -6.28
CA LEU A 81 -4.01 1.52 -6.94
C LEU A 81 -4.50 1.33 -8.37
N SER A 82 -3.92 0.37 -9.09
CA SER A 82 -4.33 0.16 -10.48
C SER A 82 -5.79 -0.25 -10.59
N SER A 83 -6.32 -0.85 -9.52
CA SER A 83 -7.71 -1.27 -9.46
C SER A 83 -8.62 -0.17 -8.91
N ARG A 84 -8.16 0.59 -7.92
CA ARG A 84 -9.02 1.52 -7.19
C ARG A 84 -8.81 2.98 -7.57
N ALA A 85 -7.60 3.33 -8.01
CA ALA A 85 -7.29 4.71 -8.34
C ALA A 85 -6.23 4.73 -9.44
N PRO A 86 -6.59 4.24 -10.64
CA PRO A 86 -5.59 4.11 -11.70
C PRO A 86 -4.92 5.43 -12.08
N HIS A 87 -5.58 6.54 -11.82
CA HIS A 87 -4.98 7.85 -12.10
C HIS A 87 -3.77 8.16 -11.21
N LEU A 88 -3.58 7.41 -10.14
CA LEU A 88 -2.42 7.58 -9.25
C LEU A 88 -1.29 6.63 -9.57
N VAL A 89 -1.50 5.69 -10.47
CA VAL A 89 -0.45 4.74 -10.85
C VAL A 89 0.61 5.47 -11.65
N PRO A 90 1.90 5.27 -11.32
CA PRO A 90 2.98 5.91 -12.07
C PRO A 90 2.94 5.56 -13.55
N GLU A 91 3.20 6.55 -14.37
CA GLU A 91 3.27 6.33 -15.81
C GLU A 91 4.40 5.36 -16.11
N GLY A 92 4.12 4.37 -16.95
CA GLY A 92 5.12 3.39 -17.32
C GLY A 92 5.27 2.24 -16.35
N TRP A 93 4.51 2.25 -15.24
CA TRP A 93 4.59 1.14 -14.29
C TRP A 93 4.03 -0.14 -14.91
N GLU A 94 4.71 -1.23 -14.64
CA GLU A 94 4.28 -2.55 -15.06
C GLU A 94 4.29 -3.49 -13.86
N PRO A 95 3.49 -4.56 -13.90
CA PRO A 95 3.53 -5.54 -12.81
C PRO A 95 4.93 -6.07 -12.57
N PRO A 96 5.24 -6.48 -11.33
CA PRO A 96 6.61 -6.90 -11.00
C PRO A 96 7.12 -8.01 -11.87
N GLN A 97 8.39 -7.94 -12.20
CA GLN A 97 9.03 -8.97 -13.02
C GLN A 97 9.09 -10.31 -12.30
N THR A 98 9.01 -10.31 -10.99
CA THR A 98 8.92 -11.57 -10.25
C THR A 98 7.72 -12.38 -10.71
N SER A 99 6.70 -11.71 -11.21
CA SER A 99 5.54 -12.40 -11.74
C SER A 99 5.89 -13.23 -12.97
N ARG A 100 6.96 -12.85 -13.68
CA ARG A 100 7.39 -13.64 -14.82
C ARG A 100 7.85 -15.03 -14.39
N LEU A 101 8.64 -15.10 -13.33
CA LEU A 101 9.05 -16.39 -12.81
C LEU A 101 7.87 -17.18 -12.30
N GLY A 102 6.95 -16.50 -11.62
CA GLY A 102 5.74 -17.15 -11.16
C GLY A 102 4.90 -17.66 -12.31
N GLN A 103 4.83 -16.90 -13.39
CA GLN A 103 4.09 -17.32 -14.56
C GLN A 103 4.73 -18.52 -15.22
N VAL A 104 6.04 -18.54 -15.32
CA VAL A 104 6.73 -19.68 -15.89
C VAL A 104 6.50 -20.92 -15.05
N ALA A 105 6.64 -20.79 -13.73
CA ALA A 105 6.42 -21.91 -12.82
C ALA A 105 5.01 -22.44 -12.94
N ARG A 106 4.03 -21.53 -13.00
CA ARG A 106 2.64 -21.94 -13.13
C ARG A 106 2.38 -22.66 -14.44
N ARG A 107 3.00 -22.16 -15.51
CA ARG A 107 2.85 -22.78 -16.83
C ARG A 107 3.41 -24.21 -16.81
N LEU A 108 4.56 -24.37 -16.19
CA LEU A 108 5.17 -25.70 -16.11
C LEU A 108 4.33 -26.64 -15.26
N LEU A 109 3.74 -26.12 -14.18
CA LEU A 109 2.92 -26.95 -13.32
C LEU A 109 1.59 -27.30 -13.95
N ASN A 110 1.07 -26.43 -14.80
CA ASN A 110 -0.23 -26.64 -15.42
C ASN A 110 -0.16 -27.44 -16.70
N ASP A 111 1.02 -27.57 -17.28
CA ASP A 111 1.20 -28.38 -18.46
C ASP A 111 1.43 -29.83 -18.07
#